data_988f36f251a8ced94daba38542145f46
#
_entry.id   988f36f251a8ced94daba38542145f46
#
_cell.length_a   1.000
_cell.length_b   1.000
_cell.length_c   1.000
_cell.angle_alpha   90.00
_cell.angle_beta   90.00
_cell.angle_gamma   90.00
#
_symmetry.space_group_name_H-M   'P 1'
#
loop_
_entity.id
_entity.type
_entity.pdbx_description
1 polymer ?
#
loop_
_entity_poly.entity_id
_entity_poly.type
_entity_poly.pdbx_seq_one_letter_code
_entity_poly.pdbx_strand_id
1 'polypeptide(L)'
;MRRTLNLWTKCTVLTLAVLPSAQAAPALPLTLPNLIWQTTDGGEGGESGALPESYRLRLDPASMPKYDASAVQESYVALALARYAKAAATSEALNLAIHELLEKPEQASLDRARKAWSSAHAAYLTTEVFRYYGSPIDAAKSAEVRAGPEPQINAWPLNEAAIDYVKGNAKAGLVNELKTPITRQNILKRDQVSDEADVTTGFHALEFLLWGQDLSADTAGQRPASDFVAGKAANERRRAYLKELGLMLSEDLRFVVKEWDPIRQVSFGRTFVALDGYEAVGRILRGMAMLVGEELASERLSVALDSQSQEDEASCFSDTTHLDFQANLDGVYSAWRGELNGVEAASVRSLLSKVNPVSAKAVDDALRTAMDAAKALDAPFDQTLNSPPDDPRRIRAESLVSALQALTKAFKQAGRDLAVLVSVPGV
;
A
#
# COMPACT_ATOMS: atom_id res chain seq x y z
N MET A 1 -38.76 -35.61 -48.05
CA MET A 1 -38.70 -34.26 -48.64
C MET A 1 -37.73 -33.42 -47.77
N ARG A 2 -36.61 -33.08 -48.38
CA ARG A 2 -35.52 -32.27 -47.75
C ARG A 2 -35.90 -30.81 -47.78
N ARG A 3 -35.67 -30.04 -46.68
CA ARG A 3 -35.49 -28.61 -46.70
C ARG A 3 -34.26 -28.23 -45.88
N THR A 4 -33.25 -27.80 -46.58
CA THR A 4 -32.01 -27.18 -46.09
C THR A 4 -32.29 -25.77 -45.67
N LEU A 5 -31.81 -25.38 -44.44
CA LEU A 5 -31.73 -23.97 -44.00
C LEU A 5 -30.26 -23.53 -44.07
N ASN A 6 -30.01 -22.55 -44.91
CA ASN A 6 -28.72 -21.83 -44.99
C ASN A 6 -28.64 -20.79 -43.86
N LEU A 7 -27.61 -20.88 -43.02
CA LEU A 7 -27.20 -19.79 -42.12
C LEU A 7 -26.14 -18.94 -42.84
N TRP A 8 -26.47 -17.71 -43.09
CA TRP A 8 -25.52 -16.68 -43.54
C TRP A 8 -24.89 -16.01 -42.32
N THR A 9 -23.59 -16.22 -42.15
CA THR A 9 -22.75 -15.51 -41.19
C THR A 9 -22.39 -14.14 -41.76
N LYS A 10 -22.88 -13.05 -41.18
CA LYS A 10 -22.43 -11.69 -41.53
C LYS A 10 -21.17 -11.39 -40.70
N CYS A 11 -20.02 -11.36 -41.40
CA CYS A 11 -18.81 -10.73 -40.90
C CYS A 11 -18.94 -9.21 -40.97
N THR A 12 -18.97 -8.52 -39.84
CA THR A 12 -18.88 -7.07 -39.78
C THR A 12 -17.40 -6.67 -39.70
N VAL A 13 -16.92 -6.10 -40.80
CA VAL A 13 -15.56 -5.51 -40.86
C VAL A 13 -15.58 -4.18 -40.13
N LEU A 14 -14.84 -4.10 -39.03
CA LEU A 14 -14.60 -2.84 -38.33
C LEU A 14 -13.51 -2.06 -39.07
N THR A 15 -13.92 -1.02 -39.78
CA THR A 15 -12.99 -0.05 -40.40
C THR A 15 -12.41 0.85 -39.30
N LEU A 16 -11.10 0.75 -39.04
CA LEU A 16 -10.37 1.74 -38.24
C LEU A 16 -10.36 3.08 -39.01
N ALA A 17 -11.03 4.09 -38.45
CA ALA A 17 -10.88 5.46 -38.89
C ALA A 17 -9.53 6.00 -38.36
N VAL A 18 -8.65 6.33 -39.28
CA VAL A 18 -7.41 7.08 -39.01
C VAL A 18 -7.80 8.52 -38.68
N LEU A 19 -7.64 8.95 -37.45
CA LEU A 19 -7.77 10.34 -37.03
C LEU A 19 -6.56 11.15 -37.54
N PRO A 20 -6.75 12.38 -38.03
CA PRO A 20 -5.65 13.22 -38.46
C PRO A 20 -4.80 13.66 -37.28
N SER A 21 -3.48 13.71 -37.46
CA SER A 21 -2.47 14.20 -36.53
C SER A 21 -2.82 15.61 -36.04
N ALA A 22 -3.11 15.75 -34.74
CA ALA A 22 -3.25 17.05 -34.11
C ALA A 22 -1.86 17.75 -34.09
N GLN A 23 -1.81 18.90 -34.74
CA GLN A 23 -0.66 19.82 -34.64
C GLN A 23 -0.46 20.24 -33.18
N ALA A 24 0.77 20.14 -32.68
CA ALA A 24 1.16 20.60 -31.36
C ALA A 24 0.88 22.11 -31.22
N ALA A 25 0.03 22.47 -30.28
CA ALA A 25 -0.15 23.85 -29.87
C ALA A 25 1.12 24.34 -29.14
N PRO A 26 1.51 25.63 -29.27
CA PRO A 26 2.69 26.15 -28.62
C PRO A 26 2.52 26.10 -27.10
N ALA A 27 3.53 25.57 -26.40
CA ALA A 27 3.59 25.51 -24.95
C ALA A 27 3.58 26.93 -24.37
N LEU A 28 2.51 27.29 -23.67
CA LEU A 28 2.48 28.48 -22.83
C LEU A 28 3.37 28.20 -21.60
N PRO A 29 4.17 29.18 -21.13
CA PRO A 29 4.93 29.03 -19.89
C PRO A 29 3.95 29.02 -18.72
N LEU A 30 3.64 27.83 -18.21
CA LEU A 30 2.87 27.65 -16.98
C LEU A 30 3.81 27.84 -15.79
N THR A 31 3.83 29.05 -15.23
CA THR A 31 4.21 29.21 -13.82
C THR A 31 3.13 28.58 -12.97
N LEU A 32 3.27 27.29 -12.69
CA LEU A 32 2.45 26.63 -11.69
C LEU A 32 2.87 27.17 -10.31
N PRO A 33 1.94 27.51 -9.41
CA PRO A 33 2.29 27.71 -8.03
C PRO A 33 2.98 26.43 -7.53
N ASN A 34 4.10 26.58 -6.84
CA ASN A 34 4.77 25.48 -6.16
C ASN A 34 3.80 24.92 -5.11
N LEU A 35 2.98 23.96 -5.48
CA LEU A 35 2.22 23.15 -4.56
C LEU A 35 3.23 22.28 -3.81
N ILE A 36 3.68 22.81 -2.68
CA ILE A 36 4.56 22.09 -1.77
C ILE A 36 3.70 21.08 -1.04
N TRP A 37 3.74 19.83 -1.48
CA TRP A 37 3.23 18.71 -0.73
C TRP A 37 4.17 18.49 0.46
N GLN A 38 3.75 18.97 1.63
CA GLN A 38 4.49 18.80 2.89
C GLN A 38 3.79 17.75 3.73
N THR A 39 4.57 16.88 4.37
CA THR A 39 4.09 16.08 5.49
C THR A 39 4.03 16.99 6.72
N THR A 40 2.98 16.91 7.52
CA THR A 40 2.97 17.51 8.85
C THR A 40 3.48 16.47 9.84
N ASP A 41 4.37 16.89 10.73
CA ASP A 41 4.58 16.23 12.01
C ASP A 41 3.25 16.26 12.77
N GLY A 42 2.63 15.11 12.98
CA GLY A 42 1.34 15.04 13.68
C GLY A 42 0.84 13.62 13.83
N GLY A 43 1.61 12.81 14.51
CA GLY A 43 1.30 11.49 15.02
C GLY A 43 2.57 10.95 15.64
N GLU A 44 2.58 10.79 16.94
CA GLU A 44 3.66 10.12 17.70
C GLU A 44 3.61 8.62 17.40
N GLY A 45 3.97 8.25 16.18
CA GLY A 45 4.11 6.89 15.73
C GLY A 45 5.18 6.86 14.67
N GLY A 46 6.41 6.49 15.03
CA GLY A 46 7.58 6.40 14.17
C GLY A 46 7.98 7.76 13.58
N GLU A 47 9.09 8.35 14.01
CA GLU A 47 9.65 9.56 13.39
C GLU A 47 9.89 9.32 11.89
N SER A 48 8.87 9.53 11.05
CA SER A 48 9.08 9.69 9.62
C SER A 48 9.90 10.96 9.46
N GLY A 49 11.23 10.84 9.36
CA GLY A 49 12.13 11.95 9.34
C GLY A 49 11.65 13.02 8.35
N ALA A 50 11.66 14.29 8.77
CA ALA A 50 11.20 15.42 7.98
C ALA A 50 11.70 15.34 6.52
N LEU A 51 10.84 15.68 5.56
CA LEU A 51 11.23 15.71 4.16
C LEU A 51 12.34 16.75 3.96
N PRO A 52 13.40 16.44 3.23
CA PRO A 52 14.45 17.41 2.92
C PRO A 52 13.89 18.53 2.03
N GLU A 53 14.42 19.74 2.16
CA GLU A 53 14.08 20.86 1.26
C GLU A 53 14.37 20.52 -0.22
N SER A 54 15.39 19.69 -0.46
CA SER A 54 15.73 19.17 -1.77
C SER A 54 16.39 17.81 -1.64
N TYR A 55 16.08 16.90 -2.53
CA TYR A 55 16.73 15.59 -2.65
C TYR A 55 18.07 15.65 -3.42
N ARG A 56 18.38 16.78 -4.05
CA ARG A 56 19.64 16.97 -4.77
C ARG A 56 20.79 17.18 -3.80
N LEU A 57 21.86 16.39 -3.91
CA LEU A 57 23.09 16.63 -3.14
C LEU A 57 23.80 17.89 -3.65
N ARG A 58 24.32 18.69 -2.71
CA ARG A 58 25.14 19.87 -3.01
C ARG A 58 26.59 19.44 -3.25
N LEU A 59 26.88 18.96 -4.45
CA LEU A 59 28.21 18.55 -4.92
C LEU A 59 28.76 19.59 -5.90
N ASP A 60 30.07 19.51 -6.17
CA ASP A 60 30.66 20.28 -7.27
C ASP A 60 29.93 19.90 -8.58
N PRO A 61 29.35 20.87 -9.32
CA PRO A 61 28.64 20.60 -10.56
C PRO A 61 29.43 19.85 -11.60
N ALA A 62 30.77 19.96 -11.58
CA ALA A 62 31.66 19.24 -12.49
C ALA A 62 31.77 17.72 -12.16
N SER A 63 31.51 17.36 -10.90
CA SER A 63 31.57 15.96 -10.44
C SER A 63 30.21 15.25 -10.43
N MET A 64 29.10 15.98 -10.67
CA MET A 64 27.76 15.40 -10.68
C MET A 64 27.51 14.55 -11.93
N PRO A 65 26.96 13.33 -11.80
CA PRO A 65 26.50 12.58 -12.95
C PRO A 65 25.39 13.34 -13.66
N LYS A 66 25.52 13.52 -14.97
CA LYS A 66 24.49 14.15 -15.80
C LYS A 66 23.59 13.08 -16.40
N TYR A 67 22.31 13.18 -16.16
CA TYR A 67 21.29 12.29 -16.71
C TYR A 67 19.98 13.00 -16.98
N ASP A 68 19.22 12.47 -17.92
CA ASP A 68 17.81 12.84 -18.14
C ASP A 68 16.92 11.79 -17.49
N ALA A 69 16.09 12.22 -16.54
CA ALA A 69 15.16 11.38 -15.80
C ALA A 69 13.71 11.45 -16.34
N SER A 70 13.44 12.19 -17.40
CA SER A 70 12.07 12.42 -17.91
C SER A 70 11.32 11.13 -18.18
N ALA A 71 11.95 10.18 -18.89
CA ALA A 71 11.34 8.88 -19.16
C ALA A 71 11.14 8.03 -17.88
N VAL A 72 12.01 8.21 -16.86
CA VAL A 72 11.84 7.53 -15.56
C VAL A 72 10.64 8.13 -14.80
N GLN A 73 10.49 9.45 -14.81
CA GLN A 73 9.36 10.13 -14.17
C GLN A 73 8.03 9.71 -14.79
N GLU A 74 7.93 9.69 -16.12
CA GLU A 74 6.75 9.26 -16.85
C GLU A 74 6.39 7.79 -16.53
N SER A 75 7.37 6.89 -16.59
CA SER A 75 7.18 5.47 -16.29
C SER A 75 6.78 5.23 -14.84
N TYR A 76 7.38 5.96 -13.89
CA TYR A 76 7.07 5.85 -12.48
C TYR A 76 5.64 6.30 -12.17
N VAL A 77 5.20 7.43 -12.74
CA VAL A 77 3.82 7.91 -12.59
C VAL A 77 2.83 6.93 -13.23
N ALA A 78 3.13 6.39 -14.40
CA ALA A 78 2.29 5.40 -15.06
C ALA A 78 2.19 4.10 -14.23
N LEU A 79 3.30 3.66 -13.62
CA LEU A 79 3.32 2.50 -12.72
C LEU A 79 2.48 2.75 -11.45
N ALA A 80 2.67 3.89 -10.79
CA ALA A 80 1.91 4.26 -9.60
C ALA A 80 0.41 4.31 -9.89
N LEU A 81 0.01 4.99 -10.97
CA LEU A 81 -1.37 5.04 -11.42
C LEU A 81 -1.96 3.64 -11.65
N ALA A 82 -1.23 2.76 -12.33
CA ALA A 82 -1.68 1.40 -12.61
C ALA A 82 -1.82 0.55 -11.33
N ARG A 83 -0.87 0.65 -10.38
CA ARG A 83 -0.90 -0.09 -9.11
C ARG A 83 -2.05 0.41 -8.21
N TYR A 84 -2.24 1.73 -8.06
CA TYR A 84 -3.38 2.27 -7.31
C TYR A 84 -4.72 1.97 -7.99
N ALA A 85 -4.80 1.99 -9.32
CA ALA A 85 -6.01 1.57 -10.05
C ALA A 85 -6.34 0.10 -9.79
N LYS A 86 -5.33 -0.78 -9.69
CA LYS A 86 -5.51 -2.18 -9.32
C LYS A 86 -6.02 -2.32 -7.88
N ALA A 87 -5.43 -1.59 -6.92
CA ALA A 87 -5.88 -1.58 -5.53
C ALA A 87 -7.33 -1.08 -5.41
N ALA A 88 -7.69 -0.01 -6.12
CA ALA A 88 -9.07 0.49 -6.16
C ALA A 88 -10.04 -0.55 -6.75
N ALA A 89 -9.69 -1.19 -7.86
CA ALA A 89 -10.54 -2.22 -8.48
C ALA A 89 -10.72 -3.45 -7.57
N THR A 90 -9.68 -3.87 -6.84
CA THR A 90 -9.79 -4.98 -5.89
C THR A 90 -10.58 -4.61 -4.64
N SER A 91 -10.53 -3.35 -4.18
CA SER A 91 -11.38 -2.87 -3.09
C SER A 91 -12.87 -2.81 -3.50
N GLU A 92 -13.17 -2.50 -4.75
CA GLU A 92 -14.54 -2.60 -5.28
C GLU A 92 -15.03 -4.05 -5.33
N ALA A 93 -14.15 -5.00 -5.71
CA ALA A 93 -14.48 -6.42 -5.65
C ALA A 93 -14.71 -6.91 -4.21
N LEU A 94 -13.94 -6.39 -3.22
CA LEU A 94 -14.20 -6.64 -1.81
C LEU A 94 -15.59 -6.11 -1.39
N ASN A 95 -15.97 -4.91 -1.83
CA ASN A 95 -17.30 -4.37 -1.55
C ASN A 95 -18.43 -5.26 -2.09
N LEU A 96 -18.27 -5.82 -3.28
CA LEU A 96 -19.24 -6.76 -3.84
C LEU A 96 -19.32 -8.05 -2.99
N ALA A 97 -18.19 -8.58 -2.54
CA ALA A 97 -18.16 -9.76 -1.69
C ALA A 97 -18.75 -9.48 -0.28
N ILE A 98 -18.52 -8.30 0.27
CA ILE A 98 -19.18 -7.83 1.51
C ILE A 98 -20.70 -7.76 1.30
N HIS A 99 -21.16 -7.18 0.20
CA HIS A 99 -22.59 -7.11 -0.10
C HIS A 99 -23.21 -8.51 -0.17
N GLU A 100 -22.56 -9.45 -0.86
CA GLU A 100 -23.02 -10.84 -0.92
C GLU A 100 -23.08 -11.50 0.47
N LEU A 101 -22.08 -11.30 1.33
CA LEU A 101 -22.09 -11.77 2.71
C LEU A 101 -23.28 -11.19 3.49
N LEU A 102 -23.57 -9.91 3.31
CA LEU A 102 -24.67 -9.25 4.02
C LEU A 102 -26.04 -9.69 3.51
N GLU A 103 -26.19 -10.04 2.24
CA GLU A 103 -27.44 -10.60 1.70
C GLU A 103 -27.64 -12.06 2.13
N LYS A 104 -26.57 -12.84 2.13
CA LYS A 104 -26.61 -14.28 2.41
C LYS A 104 -25.47 -14.66 3.39
N PRO A 105 -25.66 -14.43 4.70
CA PRO A 105 -24.65 -14.64 5.72
C PRO A 105 -24.42 -16.12 6.02
N GLU A 106 -23.68 -16.77 5.14
CA GLU A 106 -23.26 -18.17 5.20
C GLU A 106 -21.72 -18.26 5.21
N GLN A 107 -21.16 -19.39 5.65
CA GLN A 107 -19.73 -19.59 5.69
C GLN A 107 -19.09 -19.35 4.31
N ALA A 108 -19.69 -19.85 3.25
CA ALA A 108 -19.16 -19.71 1.90
C ALA A 108 -19.08 -18.23 1.41
N SER A 109 -20.03 -17.37 1.79
CA SER A 109 -19.95 -15.93 1.47
C SER A 109 -18.96 -15.19 2.36
N LEU A 110 -18.82 -15.59 3.62
CA LEU A 110 -17.77 -15.07 4.50
C LEU A 110 -16.38 -15.43 3.97
N ASP A 111 -16.17 -16.66 3.54
CA ASP A 111 -14.88 -17.09 2.95
C ASP A 111 -14.55 -16.34 1.65
N ARG A 112 -15.57 -16.01 0.83
CA ARG A 112 -15.37 -15.16 -0.35
C ARG A 112 -15.01 -13.73 0.02
N ALA A 113 -15.64 -13.16 1.06
CA ALA A 113 -15.30 -11.82 1.55
C ALA A 113 -13.87 -11.76 2.11
N ARG A 114 -13.47 -12.76 2.89
CA ARG A 114 -12.09 -12.92 3.38
C ARG A 114 -11.08 -13.01 2.23
N LYS A 115 -11.34 -13.85 1.24
CA LYS A 115 -10.48 -13.97 0.06
C LYS A 115 -10.40 -12.67 -0.74
N ALA A 116 -11.50 -11.95 -0.88
CA ALA A 116 -11.54 -10.65 -1.55
C ALA A 116 -10.74 -9.60 -0.76
N TRP A 117 -10.81 -9.62 0.58
CA TRP A 117 -10.00 -8.79 1.45
C TRP A 117 -8.50 -9.06 1.22
N SER A 118 -8.06 -10.32 1.31
CA SER A 118 -6.65 -10.68 1.09
C SER A 118 -6.15 -10.23 -0.29
N SER A 119 -7.00 -10.35 -1.32
CA SER A 119 -6.65 -9.90 -2.68
C SER A 119 -6.55 -8.38 -2.77
N ALA A 120 -7.42 -7.64 -2.08
CA ALA A 120 -7.41 -6.18 -2.06
C ALA A 120 -6.23 -5.63 -1.25
N HIS A 121 -5.96 -6.23 -0.09
CA HIS A 121 -4.84 -5.86 0.77
C HIS A 121 -3.50 -6.11 0.06
N ALA A 122 -3.28 -7.29 -0.51
CA ALA A 122 -2.08 -7.57 -1.29
C ALA A 122 -1.88 -6.60 -2.46
N ALA A 123 -2.96 -6.21 -3.17
CA ALA A 123 -2.86 -5.22 -4.24
C ALA A 123 -2.49 -3.82 -3.69
N TYR A 124 -3.04 -3.42 -2.54
CA TYR A 124 -2.69 -2.18 -1.87
C TYR A 124 -1.21 -2.17 -1.43
N LEU A 125 -0.72 -3.22 -0.79
CA LEU A 125 0.65 -3.31 -0.30
C LEU A 125 1.70 -3.13 -1.41
N THR A 126 1.39 -3.51 -2.66
CA THR A 126 2.26 -3.20 -3.80
C THR A 126 2.37 -1.69 -4.08
N THR A 127 1.51 -0.86 -3.49
CA THR A 127 1.51 0.60 -3.68
C THR A 127 2.26 1.36 -2.60
N GLU A 128 2.64 0.74 -1.49
CA GLU A 128 3.29 1.42 -0.37
C GLU A 128 4.68 1.96 -0.73
N VAL A 129 5.32 1.44 -1.77
CA VAL A 129 6.55 2.00 -2.34
C VAL A 129 6.41 3.44 -2.86
N PHE A 130 5.17 3.90 -3.10
CA PHE A 130 4.86 5.27 -3.54
C PHE A 130 4.54 6.22 -2.38
N ARG A 131 5.09 5.97 -1.18
CA ARG A 131 4.94 6.74 0.06
C ARG A 131 6.25 7.42 0.48
N TYR A 132 6.24 8.13 1.59
CA TYR A 132 7.38 8.69 2.35
C TYR A 132 8.12 9.85 1.69
N TYR A 133 7.53 10.53 0.71
CA TYR A 133 8.11 11.71 0.05
C TYR A 133 7.05 12.80 -0.25
N GLY A 134 5.98 12.84 0.54
CA GLY A 134 4.87 13.79 0.35
C GLY A 134 3.99 13.43 -0.85
N SER A 135 3.75 12.15 -1.06
CA SER A 135 2.85 11.64 -2.10
C SER A 135 1.37 11.83 -1.68
N PRO A 136 0.40 11.69 -2.58
CA PRO A 136 -1.01 11.97 -2.27
C PRO A 136 -1.60 11.16 -1.14
N ILE A 137 -1.05 9.97 -0.87
CA ILE A 137 -1.60 9.06 0.13
C ILE A 137 -1.21 9.47 1.56
N ASP A 138 -0.02 10.06 1.73
CA ASP A 138 0.53 10.53 3.00
C ASP A 138 0.79 12.04 3.04
N ALA A 139 0.10 12.80 2.16
CA ALA A 139 0.21 14.24 2.11
C ALA A 139 -0.37 14.89 3.36
N ALA A 140 0.36 15.86 3.90
CA ALA A 140 -0.13 16.70 4.97
C ALA A 140 -1.30 17.57 4.53
N LYS A 141 -2.24 17.83 5.44
CA LYS A 141 -3.34 18.75 5.20
C LYS A 141 -2.81 20.18 5.10
N SER A 142 -3.17 20.89 4.03
CA SER A 142 -2.97 22.34 3.90
C SER A 142 -4.27 23.03 3.49
N ALA A 143 -4.22 24.35 3.24
CA ALA A 143 -5.39 25.08 2.73
C ALA A 143 -5.81 24.58 1.33
N GLU A 144 -4.85 24.14 0.51
CA GLU A 144 -5.03 23.72 -0.88
C GLU A 144 -5.04 22.21 -1.06
N VAL A 145 -4.56 21.44 -0.06
CA VAL A 145 -4.33 20.00 -0.16
C VAL A 145 -5.14 19.26 0.89
N ARG A 146 -5.93 18.28 0.45
CA ARG A 146 -6.57 17.30 1.34
C ARG A 146 -5.48 16.47 2.03
N ALA A 147 -5.66 16.16 3.33
CA ALA A 147 -4.81 15.16 3.99
C ALA A 147 -4.82 13.84 3.23
N GLY A 148 -3.68 13.21 3.12
CA GLY A 148 -3.56 11.86 2.56
C GLY A 148 -4.38 10.86 3.38
N PRO A 149 -5.05 9.90 2.73
CA PRO A 149 -5.93 8.97 3.42
C PRO A 149 -5.20 7.75 4.01
N GLU A 150 -3.89 7.71 4.04
CA GLU A 150 -3.14 6.53 4.49
C GLU A 150 -3.57 6.05 5.87
N PRO A 151 -3.71 6.90 6.91
CA PRO A 151 -4.15 6.44 8.23
C PRO A 151 -5.57 5.85 8.23
N GLN A 152 -6.39 6.18 7.22
CA GLN A 152 -7.74 5.63 7.05
C GLN A 152 -7.75 4.38 6.15
N ILE A 153 -6.64 4.04 5.50
CA ILE A 153 -6.53 2.87 4.61
C ILE A 153 -5.84 1.70 5.30
N ASN A 154 -4.69 1.93 5.96
CA ASN A 154 -3.84 0.84 6.42
C ASN A 154 -3.17 1.09 7.77
N ALA A 155 -3.75 1.95 8.64
CA ALA A 155 -3.23 2.15 9.98
C ALA A 155 -3.27 0.86 10.80
N TRP A 156 -2.25 0.70 11.65
CA TRP A 156 -1.96 -0.45 12.50
C TRP A 156 -0.96 0.01 13.59
N PRO A 157 -0.88 -0.59 14.79
CA PRO A 157 -1.68 -1.70 15.34
C PRO A 157 -3.12 -1.33 15.66
N LEU A 158 -3.98 -2.34 15.94
CA LEU A 158 -5.41 -2.16 16.11
C LEU A 158 -5.91 -2.67 17.47
N ASN A 159 -6.56 -1.78 18.22
CA ASN A 159 -7.31 -2.14 19.42
C ASN A 159 -8.69 -2.70 19.05
N GLU A 160 -8.85 -4.01 19.06
CA GLU A 160 -10.09 -4.70 18.68
C GLU A 160 -11.30 -4.28 19.52
N ALA A 161 -11.03 -3.99 20.82
CA ALA A 161 -12.07 -3.55 21.76
C ALA A 161 -12.66 -2.17 21.42
N ALA A 162 -12.01 -1.38 20.56
CA ALA A 162 -12.60 -0.15 20.03
C ALA A 162 -13.69 -0.43 18.97
N ILE A 163 -13.64 -1.58 18.30
CA ILE A 163 -14.52 -1.96 17.19
C ILE A 163 -15.69 -2.84 17.64
N ASP A 164 -15.41 -4.01 18.21
CA ASP A 164 -16.39 -5.05 18.49
C ASP A 164 -16.05 -5.86 19.74
N TYR A 165 -16.85 -6.87 20.07
CA TYR A 165 -16.61 -7.76 21.17
C TYR A 165 -15.27 -8.48 21.07
N VAL A 166 -14.66 -8.68 22.24
CA VAL A 166 -13.42 -9.43 22.43
C VAL A 166 -13.60 -10.47 23.52
N LYS A 167 -12.66 -11.41 23.64
CA LYS A 167 -12.62 -12.40 24.70
C LYS A 167 -12.66 -11.70 26.06
N GLY A 168 -13.63 -12.07 26.89
CA GLY A 168 -13.80 -11.45 28.22
C GLY A 168 -14.64 -10.16 28.23
N ASN A 169 -14.93 -9.53 27.07
CA ASN A 169 -15.78 -8.34 26.97
C ASN A 169 -16.74 -8.41 25.78
N ALA A 170 -17.88 -9.05 25.96
CA ALA A 170 -18.91 -9.21 24.94
C ALA A 170 -19.65 -7.88 24.55
N LYS A 171 -19.34 -6.78 25.23
CA LYS A 171 -19.97 -5.47 25.00
C LYS A 171 -18.97 -4.41 24.54
N ALA A 172 -17.77 -4.78 24.20
CA ALA A 172 -16.76 -3.87 23.70
C ALA A 172 -17.15 -3.25 22.37
N GLY A 173 -16.60 -2.10 22.10
CA GLY A 173 -16.50 -1.45 20.83
C GLY A 173 -17.76 -0.77 20.28
N LEU A 174 -17.54 -0.03 19.23
CA LEU A 174 -18.58 0.77 18.54
C LEU A 174 -19.77 -0.08 18.10
N VAL A 175 -19.57 -1.36 17.75
CA VAL A 175 -20.64 -2.29 17.37
C VAL A 175 -21.65 -2.47 18.52
N ASN A 176 -21.23 -2.45 19.78
CA ASN A 176 -22.07 -2.69 20.94
C ASN A 176 -22.60 -1.41 21.61
N GLU A 177 -22.21 -0.23 21.14
CA GLU A 177 -22.69 1.05 21.61
C GLU A 177 -24.03 1.45 20.96
N LEU A 178 -25.13 0.89 21.39
CA LEU A 178 -26.43 1.01 20.75
C LEU A 178 -26.96 2.45 20.59
N LYS A 179 -26.43 3.41 21.36
CA LYS A 179 -26.84 4.83 21.31
C LYS A 179 -26.10 5.62 20.23
N THR A 180 -24.94 5.15 19.76
CA THR A 180 -24.15 5.82 18.74
C THR A 180 -24.45 5.22 17.38
N PRO A 181 -25.04 5.93 16.41
CA PRO A 181 -25.29 5.40 15.07
C PRO A 181 -24.00 5.01 14.37
N ILE A 182 -24.01 3.91 13.61
CA ILE A 182 -22.92 3.54 12.71
C ILE A 182 -23.03 4.42 11.47
N THR A 183 -22.20 5.43 11.40
CA THR A 183 -22.06 6.34 10.26
C THR A 183 -20.59 6.69 10.08
N ARG A 184 -20.17 7.03 8.86
CA ARG A 184 -18.82 7.52 8.57
C ARG A 184 -18.34 8.56 9.58
N GLN A 185 -19.17 9.57 9.86
CA GLN A 185 -18.82 10.63 10.79
C GLN A 185 -18.51 10.11 12.20
N ASN A 186 -19.28 9.15 12.72
CA ASN A 186 -19.08 8.60 14.06
C ASN A 186 -17.91 7.63 14.11
N ILE A 187 -17.62 6.93 13.02
CA ILE A 187 -16.43 6.10 12.85
C ILE A 187 -15.19 7.00 12.90
N LEU A 188 -15.10 7.99 12.01
CA LEU A 188 -13.96 8.91 11.93
C LEU A 188 -13.73 9.75 13.19
N LYS A 189 -14.75 10.01 14.00
CA LYS A 189 -14.60 10.71 15.29
C LYS A 189 -13.86 9.90 16.35
N ARG A 190 -13.66 8.62 16.12
CA ARG A 190 -13.00 7.71 17.05
C ARG A 190 -11.66 7.22 16.54
N ASP A 191 -11.49 7.34 15.23
CA ASP A 191 -10.32 6.84 14.53
C ASP A 191 -9.05 7.51 15.08
N GLN A 192 -8.24 6.75 15.81
CA GLN A 192 -6.96 7.19 16.40
C GLN A 192 -7.03 8.46 17.25
N VAL A 193 -8.15 8.73 17.95
CA VAL A 193 -8.36 9.97 18.73
C VAL A 193 -7.93 9.82 20.18
N SER A 194 -8.22 8.69 20.82
CA SER A 194 -7.92 8.44 22.22
C SER A 194 -6.60 7.70 22.41
N ASP A 195 -6.28 6.84 21.45
CA ASP A 195 -5.08 6.05 21.37
C ASP A 195 -4.78 5.83 19.88
N GLU A 196 -3.51 5.75 19.49
CA GLU A 196 -3.14 5.48 18.10
C GLU A 196 -3.61 4.10 17.61
N ALA A 197 -3.71 3.12 18.51
CA ALA A 197 -4.25 1.81 18.23
C ALA A 197 -5.78 1.77 18.12
N ASP A 198 -6.50 2.83 18.49
CA ASP A 198 -7.96 2.92 18.31
C ASP A 198 -8.33 3.09 16.82
N VAL A 199 -7.70 2.29 15.96
CA VAL A 199 -7.94 2.25 14.52
C VAL A 199 -9.36 1.72 14.26
N THR A 200 -10.20 2.54 13.64
CA THR A 200 -11.60 2.22 13.38
C THR A 200 -11.94 2.18 11.89
N THR A 201 -10.95 2.36 11.02
CA THR A 201 -11.09 2.39 9.55
C THR A 201 -10.09 1.46 8.86
N GLY A 202 -10.18 1.34 7.55
CA GLY A 202 -9.19 0.71 6.71
C GLY A 202 -9.20 -0.82 6.67
N PHE A 203 -8.10 -1.37 6.16
CA PHE A 203 -7.95 -2.80 5.93
C PHE A 203 -8.00 -3.60 7.23
N HIS A 204 -7.31 -3.18 8.30
CA HIS A 204 -7.23 -3.94 9.53
C HIS A 204 -8.54 -3.93 10.34
N ALA A 205 -9.30 -2.83 10.28
CA ALA A 205 -10.66 -2.82 10.84
C ALA A 205 -11.62 -3.74 10.07
N LEU A 206 -11.51 -3.81 8.73
CA LEU A 206 -12.22 -4.78 7.89
C LEU A 206 -11.78 -6.22 8.19
N GLU A 207 -10.50 -6.45 8.36
CA GLU A 207 -9.92 -7.73 8.71
C GLU A 207 -10.49 -8.24 10.03
N PHE A 208 -10.40 -7.45 11.09
CA PHE A 208 -10.98 -7.80 12.38
C PHE A 208 -12.49 -8.08 12.31
N LEU A 209 -13.24 -7.29 11.54
CA LEU A 209 -14.67 -7.55 11.36
C LEU A 209 -14.95 -8.87 10.64
N LEU A 210 -14.09 -9.30 9.71
CA LEU A 210 -14.27 -10.54 8.94
C LEU A 210 -13.75 -11.78 9.68
N TRP A 211 -12.64 -11.68 10.40
CA TRP A 211 -12.02 -12.82 11.09
C TRP A 211 -12.32 -12.86 12.59
N GLY A 212 -12.56 -11.72 13.26
CA GLY A 212 -12.60 -11.62 14.71
C GLY A 212 -11.22 -11.69 15.32
N GLN A 213 -11.14 -11.78 16.66
CA GLN A 213 -9.87 -11.99 17.33
C GLN A 213 -9.21 -13.28 16.87
N ASP A 214 -7.92 -13.22 16.66
CA ASP A 214 -7.13 -14.43 16.65
C ASP A 214 -6.69 -14.76 18.08
N LEU A 215 -6.93 -16.00 18.47
CA LEU A 215 -6.64 -16.52 19.81
C LEU A 215 -5.78 -17.79 19.74
N SER A 216 -5.24 -18.08 18.58
CA SER A 216 -4.54 -19.34 18.28
C SER A 216 -3.27 -19.05 17.47
N ALA A 217 -2.15 -19.55 17.89
CA ALA A 217 -0.92 -19.49 17.09
C ALA A 217 -0.91 -20.43 15.87
N ASP A 218 -1.98 -21.17 15.63
CA ASP A 218 -2.04 -22.17 14.56
C ASP A 218 -3.07 -21.85 13.47
N THR A 219 -3.99 -20.94 13.75
CA THR A 219 -5.12 -20.64 12.83
C THR A 219 -5.59 -19.21 13.00
N ALA A 220 -5.92 -18.56 11.90
CA ALA A 220 -6.54 -17.24 11.84
C ALA A 220 -7.83 -17.13 12.66
N GLY A 221 -8.27 -15.91 12.91
CA GLY A 221 -9.51 -15.62 13.63
C GLY A 221 -10.74 -16.34 13.06
N GLN A 222 -11.63 -16.78 13.96
CA GLN A 222 -12.73 -17.69 13.64
C GLN A 222 -14.12 -17.05 13.83
N ARG A 223 -14.32 -15.78 13.43
CA ARG A 223 -15.66 -15.16 13.49
C ARG A 223 -16.66 -15.96 12.68
N PRO A 224 -17.79 -16.36 13.28
CA PRO A 224 -18.80 -17.14 12.57
C PRO A 224 -19.68 -16.27 11.65
N ALA A 225 -20.11 -16.84 10.53
CA ALA A 225 -21.04 -16.14 9.61
C ALA A 225 -22.37 -15.75 10.29
N SER A 226 -22.77 -16.43 11.38
CA SER A 226 -23.96 -16.10 12.18
C SER A 226 -23.91 -14.69 12.81
N ASP A 227 -22.73 -14.10 12.93
CA ASP A 227 -22.55 -12.72 13.42
C ASP A 227 -23.06 -11.66 12.43
N PHE A 228 -23.27 -12.08 11.19
CA PHE A 228 -23.83 -11.24 10.13
C PHE A 228 -25.29 -11.54 9.83
N VAL A 229 -25.94 -12.48 10.54
CA VAL A 229 -27.37 -12.76 10.39
C VAL A 229 -28.19 -11.61 10.99
N ALA A 230 -29.13 -11.07 10.21
CA ALA A 230 -30.01 -9.98 10.62
C ALA A 230 -30.88 -10.31 11.83
N GLY A 231 -31.43 -9.28 12.49
CA GLY A 231 -32.42 -9.40 13.57
C GLY A 231 -31.86 -9.24 14.99
N LYS A 232 -30.53 -9.25 15.18
CA LYS A 232 -29.89 -8.88 16.46
C LYS A 232 -29.24 -7.51 16.34
N ALA A 233 -29.42 -6.65 17.34
CA ALA A 233 -28.92 -5.26 17.30
C ALA A 233 -27.42 -5.17 17.00
N ALA A 234 -26.57 -5.96 17.65
CA ALA A 234 -25.14 -5.99 17.39
C ALA A 234 -24.81 -6.46 15.96
N ASN A 235 -25.51 -7.48 15.46
CA ASN A 235 -25.33 -7.96 14.10
C ASN A 235 -25.69 -6.88 13.07
N GLU A 236 -26.84 -6.19 13.23
CA GLU A 236 -27.24 -5.10 12.32
C GLU A 236 -26.19 -3.99 12.29
N ARG A 237 -25.62 -3.68 13.44
CA ARG A 237 -24.57 -2.65 13.55
C ARG A 237 -23.26 -3.11 12.91
N ARG A 238 -22.86 -4.36 13.13
CA ARG A 238 -21.66 -4.96 12.48
C ARG A 238 -21.81 -4.97 10.96
N ARG A 239 -22.98 -5.32 10.45
CA ARG A 239 -23.34 -5.26 9.02
C ARG A 239 -23.22 -3.84 8.47
N ALA A 240 -23.78 -2.85 9.18
CA ALA A 240 -23.68 -1.45 8.80
C ALA A 240 -22.23 -0.96 8.81
N TYR A 241 -21.44 -1.37 9.80
CA TYR A 241 -20.04 -1.00 9.93
C TYR A 241 -19.20 -1.59 8.81
N LEU A 242 -19.29 -2.89 8.58
CA LEU A 242 -18.57 -3.57 7.50
C LEU A 242 -18.86 -2.94 6.14
N LYS A 243 -20.13 -2.61 5.86
CA LYS A 243 -20.55 -1.92 4.63
C LYS A 243 -19.91 -0.53 4.51
N GLU A 244 -19.95 0.27 5.57
CA GLU A 244 -19.43 1.64 5.56
C GLU A 244 -17.91 1.65 5.35
N LEU A 245 -17.17 0.77 6.02
CA LEU A 245 -15.71 0.66 5.85
C LEU A 245 -15.32 0.30 4.42
N GLY A 246 -16.00 -0.65 3.82
CA GLY A 246 -15.73 -1.03 2.43
C GLY A 246 -15.94 0.13 1.46
N LEU A 247 -16.99 0.94 1.67
CA LEU A 247 -17.23 2.15 0.86
C LEU A 247 -16.14 3.20 1.08
N MET A 248 -15.75 3.46 2.34
CA MET A 248 -14.70 4.43 2.68
C MET A 248 -13.38 4.05 2.03
N LEU A 249 -12.95 2.80 2.17
CA LEU A 249 -11.72 2.28 1.57
C LEU A 249 -11.69 2.49 0.04
N SER A 250 -12.78 2.15 -0.66
CA SER A 250 -12.85 2.31 -2.12
C SER A 250 -12.83 3.77 -2.53
N GLU A 251 -13.43 4.67 -1.77
CA GLU A 251 -13.42 6.11 -2.06
C GLU A 251 -12.04 6.72 -1.87
N ASP A 252 -11.34 6.33 -0.81
CA ASP A 252 -9.99 6.81 -0.52
C ASP A 252 -8.98 6.33 -1.57
N LEU A 253 -9.05 5.07 -1.96
CA LEU A 253 -8.21 4.55 -3.05
C LEU A 253 -8.51 5.23 -4.39
N ARG A 254 -9.79 5.49 -4.72
CA ARG A 254 -10.16 6.27 -5.92
C ARG A 254 -9.68 7.72 -5.86
N PHE A 255 -9.60 8.32 -4.68
CA PHE A 255 -8.99 9.64 -4.52
C PHE A 255 -7.51 9.57 -4.92
N VAL A 256 -6.75 8.62 -4.39
CA VAL A 256 -5.31 8.47 -4.70
C VAL A 256 -5.09 8.20 -6.20
N VAL A 257 -5.92 7.35 -6.83
CA VAL A 257 -5.88 7.14 -8.31
C VAL A 257 -6.01 8.47 -9.07
N LYS A 258 -6.96 9.32 -8.67
CA LYS A 258 -7.16 10.63 -9.33
C LYS A 258 -5.95 11.54 -9.17
N GLU A 259 -5.28 11.50 -8.03
CA GLU A 259 -4.10 12.32 -7.78
C GLU A 259 -2.87 11.84 -8.57
N TRP A 260 -2.77 10.56 -8.87
CA TRP A 260 -1.70 10.02 -9.73
C TRP A 260 -1.97 10.15 -11.23
N ASP A 261 -3.17 10.54 -11.66
CA ASP A 261 -3.51 10.70 -13.08
C ASP A 261 -2.86 11.97 -13.70
N PRO A 262 -1.82 11.85 -14.55
CA PRO A 262 -1.10 12.99 -15.09
C PRO A 262 -1.89 13.76 -16.16
N ILE A 263 -3.00 13.21 -16.66
CA ILE A 263 -3.85 13.86 -17.67
C ILE A 263 -4.68 14.99 -17.03
N ARG A 264 -4.98 14.88 -15.74
CA ARG A 264 -5.74 15.90 -15.02
C ARG A 264 -4.97 17.21 -14.97
N GLN A 265 -5.69 18.33 -15.07
CA GLN A 265 -5.07 19.67 -15.05
C GLN A 265 -4.34 19.96 -13.73
N VAL A 266 -4.91 19.48 -12.62
CA VAL A 266 -4.31 19.55 -11.29
C VAL A 266 -4.26 18.14 -10.74
N SER A 267 -3.04 17.61 -10.57
CA SER A 267 -2.78 16.31 -9.96
C SER A 267 -1.32 16.21 -9.53
N PHE A 268 -1.06 15.35 -8.57
CA PHE A 268 0.29 15.03 -8.15
C PHE A 268 1.12 14.39 -9.29
N GLY A 269 0.52 13.45 -10.03
CA GLY A 269 1.20 12.78 -11.15
C GLY A 269 1.70 13.78 -12.19
N ARG A 270 0.89 14.78 -12.54
CA ARG A 270 1.30 15.86 -13.46
C ARG A 270 2.46 16.70 -12.88
N THR A 271 2.39 17.02 -11.60
CA THR A 271 3.46 17.78 -10.92
C THR A 271 4.74 16.94 -10.85
N PHE A 272 4.63 15.64 -10.59
CA PHE A 272 5.78 14.75 -10.46
C PHE A 272 6.58 14.63 -11.76
N VAL A 273 5.92 14.50 -12.91
CA VAL A 273 6.62 14.46 -14.21
C VAL A 273 7.31 15.77 -14.58
N ALA A 274 6.95 16.88 -13.94
CA ALA A 274 7.55 18.21 -14.15
C ALA A 274 8.66 18.55 -13.14
N LEU A 275 8.97 17.65 -12.18
CA LEU A 275 10.05 17.88 -11.21
C LEU A 275 11.43 17.93 -11.88
N ASP A 276 12.38 18.57 -11.21
CA ASP A 276 13.81 18.37 -11.52
C ASP A 276 14.15 16.88 -11.45
N GLY A 277 14.99 16.40 -12.37
CA GLY A 277 15.28 14.96 -12.47
C GLY A 277 15.97 14.38 -11.23
N TYR A 278 16.83 15.15 -10.55
CA TYR A 278 17.45 14.69 -9.29
C TYR A 278 16.43 14.65 -8.17
N GLU A 279 15.52 15.62 -8.13
CA GLU A 279 14.41 15.66 -7.16
C GLU A 279 13.51 14.42 -7.31
N ALA A 280 13.10 14.12 -8.54
CA ALA A 280 12.24 12.96 -8.81
C ALA A 280 12.94 11.64 -8.45
N VAL A 281 14.19 11.44 -8.86
CA VAL A 281 14.98 10.24 -8.55
C VAL A 281 15.18 10.09 -7.03
N GLY A 282 15.43 11.20 -6.33
CA GLY A 282 15.56 11.21 -4.88
C GLY A 282 14.28 10.76 -4.18
N ARG A 283 13.11 11.25 -4.61
CA ARG A 283 11.80 10.84 -4.07
C ARG A 283 11.53 9.34 -4.32
N ILE A 284 11.80 8.86 -5.53
CA ILE A 284 11.64 7.44 -5.89
C ILE A 284 12.52 6.56 -4.99
N LEU A 285 13.80 6.88 -4.85
CA LEU A 285 14.72 6.11 -4.01
C LEU A 285 14.36 6.21 -2.53
N ARG A 286 13.90 7.38 -2.05
CA ARG A 286 13.43 7.52 -0.67
C ARG A 286 12.22 6.62 -0.40
N GLY A 287 11.20 6.62 -1.26
CA GLY A 287 10.04 5.74 -1.11
C GLY A 287 10.43 4.28 -0.95
N MET A 288 11.30 3.77 -1.83
CA MET A 288 11.82 2.40 -1.74
C MET A 288 12.62 2.15 -0.45
N ALA A 289 13.53 3.06 -0.10
CA ALA A 289 14.42 2.88 1.04
C ALA A 289 13.68 2.98 2.39
N MET A 290 12.71 3.92 2.52
CA MET A 290 11.86 4.06 3.70
C MET A 290 10.98 2.84 3.88
N LEU A 291 10.32 2.36 2.82
CA LEU A 291 9.49 1.17 2.91
C LEU A 291 10.31 -0.03 3.41
N VAL A 292 11.48 -0.31 2.83
CA VAL A 292 12.22 -1.52 3.22
C VAL A 292 12.99 -1.39 4.53
N GLY A 293 13.52 -0.19 4.84
CA GLY A 293 14.40 0.03 6.00
C GLY A 293 13.64 0.39 7.26
N GLU A 294 12.73 1.34 7.18
CA GLU A 294 11.95 1.81 8.32
C GLU A 294 10.71 0.95 8.51
N GLU A 295 9.83 0.93 7.54
CA GLU A 295 8.54 0.27 7.66
C GLU A 295 8.66 -1.24 7.83
N LEU A 296 9.29 -1.94 6.86
CA LEU A 296 9.31 -3.41 6.88
C LEU A 296 10.32 -3.98 7.87
N ALA A 297 11.57 -3.46 7.89
CA ALA A 297 12.60 -4.03 8.73
C ALA A 297 12.46 -3.63 10.19
N SER A 298 12.16 -2.34 10.49
CA SER A 298 12.08 -1.83 11.85
C SER A 298 10.67 -2.00 12.41
N GLU A 299 9.68 -1.28 11.87
CA GLU A 299 8.36 -1.17 12.48
C GLU A 299 7.57 -2.47 12.41
N ARG A 300 7.51 -3.14 11.25
CA ARG A 300 6.68 -4.34 11.10
C ARG A 300 7.36 -5.62 11.56
N LEU A 301 8.66 -5.77 11.34
CA LEU A 301 9.31 -7.07 11.62
C LEU A 301 10.07 -7.07 12.93
N SER A 302 10.99 -6.09 13.16
CA SER A 302 11.78 -6.08 14.38
C SER A 302 10.93 -5.85 15.61
N VAL A 303 9.96 -4.93 15.59
CA VAL A 303 9.05 -4.67 16.72
C VAL A 303 8.29 -5.94 17.10
N ALA A 304 7.65 -6.62 16.12
CA ALA A 304 6.92 -7.86 16.40
C ALA A 304 7.84 -8.98 16.94
N LEU A 305 9.04 -9.12 16.39
CA LEU A 305 10.01 -10.11 16.87
C LEU A 305 10.52 -9.81 18.29
N ASP A 306 10.72 -8.55 18.64
CA ASP A 306 11.24 -8.14 19.94
C ASP A 306 10.17 -8.20 21.03
N SER A 307 8.95 -7.76 20.75
CA SER A 307 7.81 -7.82 21.66
C SER A 307 7.28 -9.24 21.85
N GLN A 308 7.42 -10.08 20.85
CA GLN A 308 6.81 -11.42 20.78
C GLN A 308 5.28 -11.36 20.97
N SER A 309 4.67 -10.25 20.59
CA SER A 309 3.24 -9.98 20.70
C SER A 309 2.57 -10.12 19.34
N GLN A 310 1.48 -10.86 19.31
CA GLN A 310 0.61 -10.95 18.13
C GLN A 310 -0.03 -9.59 17.79
N GLU A 311 -0.24 -8.73 18.78
CA GLU A 311 -0.77 -7.38 18.58
C GLU A 311 0.16 -6.51 17.71
N ASP A 312 1.45 -6.83 17.67
CA ASP A 312 2.45 -6.17 16.85
C ASP A 312 2.65 -6.85 15.50
N GLU A 313 1.84 -7.84 15.15
CA GLU A 313 1.80 -8.48 13.84
C GLU A 313 0.85 -7.75 12.89
N ALA A 314 1.30 -7.36 11.69
CA ALA A 314 0.56 -6.47 10.81
C ALA A 314 -0.80 -7.04 10.36
N SER A 315 -0.89 -8.31 9.96
CA SER A 315 -2.14 -8.97 9.54
C SER A 315 -2.46 -10.17 10.42
N CYS A 316 -2.53 -9.91 11.75
CA CYS A 316 -2.68 -10.92 12.77
C CYS A 316 -4.03 -11.67 12.72
N PHE A 317 -5.13 -11.00 12.31
CA PHE A 317 -6.44 -11.66 12.32
C PHE A 317 -6.61 -12.68 11.17
N SER A 318 -5.91 -12.49 10.07
CA SER A 318 -6.00 -13.32 8.87
C SER A 318 -4.83 -14.29 8.68
N ASP A 319 -3.77 -14.22 9.51
CA ASP A 319 -2.50 -14.97 9.37
C ASP A 319 -1.79 -14.70 8.03
N THR A 320 -1.93 -13.52 7.45
CA THR A 320 -1.37 -13.22 6.12
C THR A 320 -0.10 -12.39 6.14
N THR A 321 0.47 -12.05 7.29
CA THR A 321 1.68 -11.23 7.46
C THR A 321 2.86 -11.69 6.60
N HIS A 322 3.07 -12.99 6.46
CA HIS A 322 4.11 -13.54 5.60
C HIS A 322 3.90 -13.21 4.11
N LEU A 323 2.66 -12.99 3.67
CA LEU A 323 2.32 -12.56 2.29
C LEU A 323 2.47 -11.04 2.12
N ASP A 324 2.29 -10.29 3.19
CA ASP A 324 2.41 -8.83 3.16
C ASP A 324 3.82 -8.38 2.78
N PHE A 325 4.84 -8.99 3.40
CA PHE A 325 6.24 -8.74 3.02
C PHE A 325 6.52 -9.04 1.55
N GLN A 326 5.93 -10.11 1.02
CA GLN A 326 6.09 -10.49 -0.38
C GLN A 326 5.43 -9.46 -1.31
N ALA A 327 4.22 -8.98 -0.97
CA ALA A 327 3.51 -7.98 -1.75
C ALA A 327 4.23 -6.62 -1.73
N ASN A 328 4.73 -6.19 -0.57
CA ASN A 328 5.52 -4.96 -0.46
C ASN A 328 6.79 -5.03 -1.33
N LEU A 329 7.53 -6.13 -1.27
CA LEU A 329 8.74 -6.31 -2.06
C LEU A 329 8.46 -6.45 -3.56
N ASP A 330 7.27 -6.97 -3.98
CA ASP A 330 6.81 -6.90 -5.37
C ASP A 330 6.62 -5.44 -5.84
N GLY A 331 6.06 -4.59 -4.97
CA GLY A 331 5.98 -3.15 -5.20
C GLY A 331 7.35 -2.51 -5.40
N VAL A 332 8.30 -2.81 -4.51
CA VAL A 332 9.69 -2.33 -4.61
C VAL A 332 10.37 -2.83 -5.88
N TYR A 333 10.22 -4.11 -6.21
CA TYR A 333 10.75 -4.70 -7.43
C TYR A 333 10.24 -3.98 -8.68
N SER A 334 8.93 -3.76 -8.73
CA SER A 334 8.30 -3.07 -9.85
C SER A 334 8.75 -1.62 -9.98
N ALA A 335 8.86 -0.88 -8.88
CA ALA A 335 9.34 0.51 -8.89
C ALA A 335 10.82 0.62 -9.27
N TRP A 336 11.67 -0.29 -8.76
CA TRP A 336 13.09 -0.33 -9.08
C TRP A 336 13.35 -0.60 -10.56
N ARG A 337 12.61 -1.54 -11.17
CA ARG A 337 12.79 -1.96 -12.57
C ARG A 337 11.94 -1.19 -13.57
N GLY A 338 10.92 -0.43 -13.11
CA GLY A 338 9.90 0.15 -13.98
C GLY A 338 9.03 -0.94 -14.60
N GLU A 339 8.79 -2.05 -13.88
CA GLU A 339 8.13 -3.21 -14.43
C GLU A 339 6.63 -3.17 -14.16
N LEU A 340 5.85 -3.33 -15.22
CA LEU A 340 4.40 -3.48 -15.17
C LEU A 340 3.97 -4.63 -16.08
N ASN A 341 3.33 -5.65 -15.51
CA ASN A 341 2.81 -6.82 -16.22
C ASN A 341 3.89 -7.55 -17.08
N GLY A 342 5.09 -7.68 -16.54
CA GLY A 342 6.21 -8.36 -17.22
C GLY A 342 6.94 -7.49 -18.26
N VAL A 343 6.59 -6.21 -18.39
CA VAL A 343 7.24 -5.27 -19.30
C VAL A 343 8.03 -4.24 -18.51
N GLU A 344 9.35 -4.18 -18.73
CA GLU A 344 10.21 -3.15 -18.15
C GLU A 344 10.19 -1.87 -19.00
N ALA A 345 10.10 -0.72 -18.30
CA ALA A 345 10.21 0.60 -18.88
C ALA A 345 11.44 1.35 -18.29
N ALA A 346 11.58 2.64 -18.61
CA ALA A 346 12.62 3.46 -18.02
C ALA A 346 12.46 3.49 -16.49
N SER A 347 13.59 3.35 -15.75
CA SER A 347 13.57 3.22 -14.30
C SER A 347 14.85 3.75 -13.67
N VAL A 348 14.84 3.93 -12.35
CA VAL A 348 16.07 4.28 -11.61
C VAL A 348 17.14 3.23 -11.80
N ARG A 349 16.79 1.95 -11.88
CA ARG A 349 17.72 0.87 -12.23
C ARG A 349 18.38 1.10 -13.59
N SER A 350 17.59 1.39 -14.62
CA SER A 350 18.10 1.61 -15.96
C SER A 350 18.99 2.86 -16.05
N LEU A 351 18.67 3.89 -15.24
CA LEU A 351 19.47 5.09 -15.12
C LEU A 351 20.79 4.80 -14.41
N LEU A 352 20.75 4.17 -13.23
CA LEU A 352 21.93 3.83 -12.44
C LEU A 352 22.86 2.87 -13.20
N SER A 353 22.32 1.95 -13.99
CA SER A 353 23.13 1.03 -14.81
C SER A 353 24.03 1.75 -15.82
N LYS A 354 23.64 2.96 -16.26
CA LYS A 354 24.45 3.80 -17.15
C LYS A 354 25.52 4.60 -16.39
N VAL A 355 25.22 4.99 -15.13
CA VAL A 355 26.10 5.80 -14.28
C VAL A 355 27.09 4.92 -13.52
N ASN A 356 26.60 3.89 -12.85
CA ASN A 356 27.37 2.92 -12.07
C ASN A 356 26.74 1.51 -12.14
N PRO A 357 27.10 0.67 -13.12
CA PRO A 357 26.52 -0.66 -13.29
C PRO A 357 26.80 -1.60 -12.12
N VAL A 358 27.89 -1.39 -11.37
CA VAL A 358 28.22 -2.20 -10.18
C VAL A 358 27.21 -1.92 -9.07
N SER A 359 26.89 -0.66 -8.83
CA SER A 359 25.89 -0.26 -7.85
C SER A 359 24.47 -0.74 -8.23
N ALA A 360 24.09 -0.64 -9.52
CA ALA A 360 22.83 -1.17 -10.00
C ALA A 360 22.70 -2.68 -9.76
N LYS A 361 23.78 -3.44 -10.03
CA LYS A 361 23.82 -4.88 -9.74
C LYS A 361 23.74 -5.18 -8.24
N ALA A 362 24.38 -4.37 -7.40
CA ALA A 362 24.32 -4.55 -5.95
C ALA A 362 22.88 -4.39 -5.42
N VAL A 363 22.10 -3.44 -5.94
CA VAL A 363 20.68 -3.32 -5.61
C VAL A 363 19.88 -4.52 -6.14
N ASP A 364 20.10 -4.95 -7.39
CA ASP A 364 19.44 -6.14 -7.97
C ASP A 364 19.67 -7.38 -7.10
N ASP A 365 20.90 -7.60 -6.62
CA ASP A 365 21.27 -8.76 -5.81
C ASP A 365 20.65 -8.66 -4.40
N ALA A 366 20.70 -7.50 -3.74
CA ALA A 366 20.13 -7.28 -2.43
C ALA A 366 18.59 -7.42 -2.45
N LEU A 367 17.93 -6.90 -3.49
CA LEU A 367 16.49 -7.02 -3.64
C LEU A 367 16.07 -8.48 -3.84
N ARG A 368 16.79 -9.23 -4.66
CA ARG A 368 16.55 -10.67 -4.82
C ARG A 368 16.68 -11.42 -3.49
N THR A 369 17.75 -11.12 -2.74
CA THR A 369 17.97 -11.73 -1.42
C THR A 369 16.82 -11.43 -0.45
N ALA A 370 16.33 -10.18 -0.41
CA ALA A 370 15.17 -9.81 0.43
C ALA A 370 13.88 -10.52 -0.02
N MET A 371 13.62 -10.60 -1.33
CA MET A 371 12.45 -11.33 -1.87
C MET A 371 12.52 -12.83 -1.56
N ASP A 372 13.67 -13.45 -1.65
CA ASP A 372 13.85 -14.86 -1.34
C ASP A 372 13.71 -15.13 0.17
N ALA A 373 14.23 -14.23 1.02
CA ALA A 373 14.04 -14.28 2.47
C ALA A 373 12.55 -14.11 2.87
N ALA A 374 11.82 -13.20 2.24
CA ALA A 374 10.38 -13.02 2.48
C ALA A 374 9.56 -14.27 2.10
N LYS A 375 9.91 -14.94 1.01
CA LYS A 375 9.27 -16.21 0.62
C LYS A 375 9.59 -17.36 1.57
N ALA A 376 10.67 -17.27 2.31
CA ALA A 376 11.08 -18.29 3.26
C ALA A 376 10.43 -18.13 4.65
N LEU A 377 9.64 -17.07 4.88
CA LEU A 377 8.88 -16.92 6.12
C LEU A 377 7.84 -18.04 6.27
N ASP A 378 7.70 -18.52 7.48
CA ASP A 378 6.70 -19.53 7.82
C ASP A 378 5.32 -18.92 8.02
N ALA A 379 4.30 -19.75 7.85
CA ALA A 379 2.89 -19.42 8.08
C ALA A 379 2.25 -20.46 9.00
N PRO A 380 1.45 -20.05 9.97
CA PRO A 380 1.19 -18.65 10.37
C PRO A 380 2.43 -18.01 11.04
N PHE A 381 2.53 -16.67 10.96
CA PHE A 381 3.69 -15.94 11.48
C PHE A 381 3.76 -15.94 13.02
N ASP A 382 2.63 -16.09 13.70
CA ASP A 382 2.52 -16.28 15.16
C ASP A 382 3.48 -17.34 15.72
N GLN A 383 3.63 -18.45 14.99
CA GLN A 383 4.55 -19.50 15.39
C GLN A 383 6.01 -19.03 15.37
N THR A 384 6.32 -18.05 14.54
CA THR A 384 7.65 -17.39 14.50
C THR A 384 7.83 -16.47 15.70
N LEU A 385 6.83 -15.65 16.04
CA LEU A 385 6.86 -14.72 17.16
C LEU A 385 7.11 -15.45 18.49
N ASN A 386 6.41 -16.56 18.70
CA ASN A 386 6.51 -17.35 19.93
C ASN A 386 7.69 -18.33 19.95
N SER A 387 8.55 -18.35 18.93
CA SER A 387 9.67 -19.27 18.84
C SER A 387 10.93 -18.74 19.53
N PRO A 388 11.77 -19.63 20.11
CA PRO A 388 13.04 -19.23 20.71
C PRO A 388 14.05 -18.75 19.62
N PRO A 389 15.09 -17.98 20.02
CA PRO A 389 16.05 -17.40 19.07
C PRO A 389 16.80 -18.39 18.17
N ASP A 390 16.95 -19.65 18.60
CA ASP A 390 17.61 -20.72 17.87
C ASP A 390 16.64 -21.56 16.98
N ASP A 391 15.36 -21.24 17.00
CA ASP A 391 14.37 -21.89 16.13
C ASP A 391 14.59 -21.47 14.66
N PRO A 392 14.55 -22.41 13.72
CA PRO A 392 14.70 -22.11 12.30
C PRO A 392 13.72 -21.05 11.75
N ARG A 393 12.50 -20.93 12.31
CA ARG A 393 11.52 -19.90 11.93
C ARG A 393 12.01 -18.51 12.32
N ARG A 394 12.49 -18.37 13.58
CA ARG A 394 13.07 -17.12 14.08
C ARG A 394 14.29 -16.69 13.26
N ILE A 395 15.18 -17.61 12.97
CA ILE A 395 16.37 -17.36 12.14
C ILE A 395 15.99 -16.89 10.74
N ARG A 396 14.93 -17.44 10.13
CA ARG A 396 14.44 -16.97 8.81
C ARG A 396 13.91 -15.54 8.88
N ALA A 397 13.14 -15.19 9.90
CA ALA A 397 12.62 -13.85 10.10
C ALA A 397 13.75 -12.82 10.31
N GLU A 398 14.72 -13.12 11.16
CA GLU A 398 15.92 -12.29 11.39
C GLU A 398 16.80 -12.17 10.12
N SER A 399 16.82 -13.22 9.29
CA SER A 399 17.48 -13.17 7.97
C SER A 399 16.78 -12.19 7.04
N LEU A 400 15.44 -12.09 7.09
CA LEU A 400 14.70 -11.08 6.33
C LEU A 400 15.01 -9.67 6.84
N VAL A 401 15.06 -9.42 8.16
CA VAL A 401 15.50 -8.12 8.72
C VAL A 401 16.86 -7.72 8.15
N SER A 402 17.81 -8.64 8.22
CA SER A 402 19.18 -8.40 7.72
C SER A 402 19.21 -8.10 6.20
N ALA A 403 18.40 -8.81 5.42
CA ALA A 403 18.30 -8.61 3.96
C ALA A 403 17.67 -7.25 3.61
N LEU A 404 16.62 -6.84 4.33
CA LEU A 404 15.97 -5.53 4.17
C LEU A 404 16.94 -4.38 4.52
N GLN A 405 17.68 -4.50 5.60
CA GLN A 405 18.72 -3.53 5.97
C GLN A 405 19.85 -3.44 4.93
N ALA A 406 20.27 -4.57 4.36
CA ALA A 406 21.25 -4.60 3.30
C ALA A 406 20.73 -3.91 2.02
N LEU A 407 19.46 -4.13 1.66
CA LEU A 407 18.79 -3.48 0.54
C LEU A 407 18.68 -1.96 0.76
N THR A 408 18.35 -1.52 1.98
CA THR A 408 18.33 -0.10 2.35
C THR A 408 19.70 0.56 2.13
N LYS A 409 20.78 -0.10 2.58
CA LYS A 409 22.15 0.38 2.36
C LYS A 409 22.50 0.48 0.86
N ALA A 410 22.03 -0.48 0.05
CA ALA A 410 22.21 -0.46 -1.40
C ALA A 410 21.45 0.72 -2.05
N PHE A 411 20.22 1.03 -1.63
CA PHE A 411 19.50 2.22 -2.11
C PHE A 411 20.18 3.52 -1.70
N LYS A 412 20.72 3.61 -0.47
CA LYS A 412 21.49 4.79 -0.03
C LYS A 412 22.76 4.97 -0.87
N GLN A 413 23.43 3.89 -1.27
CA GLN A 413 24.58 3.96 -2.18
C GLN A 413 24.15 4.39 -3.58
N ALA A 414 23.06 3.82 -4.12
CA ALA A 414 22.49 4.22 -5.40
C ALA A 414 22.15 5.74 -5.44
N GLY A 415 21.62 6.26 -4.33
CA GLY A 415 21.39 7.70 -4.17
C GLY A 415 22.65 8.52 -4.28
N ARG A 416 23.73 8.13 -3.58
CA ARG A 416 25.05 8.82 -3.68
C ARG A 416 25.57 8.81 -5.12
N ASP A 417 25.49 7.67 -5.81
CA ASP A 417 25.97 7.54 -7.18
C ASP A 417 25.18 8.39 -8.18
N LEU A 418 23.90 8.64 -7.88
CA LEU A 418 23.01 9.50 -8.68
C LEU A 418 22.96 10.96 -8.15
N ALA A 419 23.82 11.33 -7.21
CA ALA A 419 23.88 12.65 -6.58
C ALA A 419 22.54 13.09 -5.93
N VAL A 420 21.81 12.13 -5.31
CA VAL A 420 20.59 12.40 -4.57
C VAL A 420 20.67 11.89 -3.14
N LEU A 421 19.97 12.61 -2.23
CA LEU A 421 19.89 12.25 -0.83
C LEU A 421 18.83 11.14 -0.63
N VAL A 422 19.25 10.06 0.01
CA VAL A 422 18.37 9.01 0.50
C VAL A 422 18.58 8.86 2.00
N SER A 423 17.67 9.42 2.78
CA SER A 423 17.71 9.40 4.24
C SER A 423 16.66 8.42 4.75
N VAL A 424 17.07 7.54 5.66
CA VAL A 424 16.21 6.59 6.38
C VAL A 424 16.63 6.67 7.84
N PRO A 425 15.70 6.90 8.79
CA PRO A 425 16.01 6.89 10.23
C PRO A 425 16.65 5.58 10.65
N GLY A 426 17.49 5.62 11.66
CA GLY A 426 18.06 4.41 12.26
C GLY A 426 19.03 3.55 11.42
N VAL A 427 19.19 3.84 10.11
CA VAL A 427 20.02 3.03 9.19
C VAL A 427 21.17 3.82 8.58
#